data_91736e4b82c5926ba77ceb0ea962551b
#
_entry.id   91736e4b82c5926ba77ceb0ea962551b
#
_cell.length_a   1.000
_cell.length_b   1.000
_cell.length_c   1.000
_cell.angle_alpha   90.00
_cell.angle_beta   90.00
_cell.angle_gamma   90.00
#
_symmetry.space_group_name_H-M   'P 1'
#
loop_
_entity.id
_entity.type
_entity.pdbx_description
1 polymer ?
#
loop_
_entity_poly.entity_id
_entity_poly.type
_entity_poly.pdbx_seq_one_letter_code
_entity_poly.pdbx_strand_id
1 'polypeptide(L)'
;NWHGCSWPRWDNINYVRKEVGETTAPITSYFAQVQDDPSIQIVNNAQLWYAKKQVAGTADENLPILSAAAPFKAGNRGDASYYTDIPAGPLAIKNVVDLYLYDNVTALLKVTGAQIKEWLEMSAGQFNQIDPNSKEPQQLINSSYPSYNYDVIDGLTYKFDLTQPNKYDRKGKLVNQDVSRVR
;
A
#
# COMPACT_ATOMS: atom_id res chain seq x y z
N ASN A 1 22.60 -34.29 -5.86
CA ASN A 1 21.52 -34.96 -6.60
C ASN A 1 20.19 -34.31 -6.31
N TRP A 2 19.92 -33.19 -7.01
CA TRP A 2 18.58 -32.56 -7.07
C TRP A 2 17.82 -33.27 -8.17
N HIS A 3 17.13 -34.35 -7.85
CA HIS A 3 16.13 -34.89 -8.75
C HIS A 3 14.83 -34.14 -8.56
N GLY A 4 14.59 -33.28 -9.48
CA GLY A 4 13.55 -32.45 -9.89
C GLY A 4 12.13 -32.91 -9.59
N CYS A 5 11.35 -32.08 -8.89
CA CYS A 5 9.97 -31.85 -9.25
C CYS A 5 9.94 -30.92 -10.46
N SER A 6 10.06 -31.47 -11.64
CA SER A 6 9.74 -30.74 -12.87
C SER A 6 8.23 -30.73 -13.02
N TRP A 7 7.60 -29.74 -12.40
CA TRP A 7 6.26 -29.37 -12.89
C TRP A 7 6.44 -28.99 -14.35
N PRO A 8 5.67 -29.57 -15.28
CA PRO A 8 5.80 -29.20 -16.66
C PRO A 8 5.67 -27.69 -16.80
N ARG A 9 6.60 -27.03 -17.46
CA ARG A 9 6.62 -25.56 -17.67
C ARG A 9 5.27 -25.02 -18.19
N TRP A 10 4.56 -25.85 -18.93
CA TRP A 10 3.23 -25.56 -19.46
C TRP A 10 2.14 -25.46 -18.40
N ASP A 11 2.18 -26.29 -17.35
CA ASP A 11 1.19 -26.25 -16.28
C ASP A 11 1.32 -24.96 -15.48
N ASN A 12 2.55 -24.50 -15.21
CA ASN A 12 2.78 -23.23 -14.56
C ASN A 12 2.29 -22.04 -15.42
N ILE A 13 2.55 -22.08 -16.73
CA ILE A 13 2.08 -21.04 -17.66
C ILE A 13 0.56 -21.01 -17.71
N ASN A 14 -0.08 -22.17 -17.80
CA ASN A 14 -1.54 -22.27 -17.82
C ASN A 14 -2.15 -21.79 -16.51
N TYR A 15 -1.54 -22.15 -15.37
CA TYR A 15 -1.98 -21.70 -14.06
C TYR A 15 -1.96 -20.17 -13.93
N VAL A 16 -0.84 -19.53 -14.23
CA VAL A 16 -0.72 -18.06 -14.07
C VAL A 16 -1.55 -17.27 -15.08
N ARG A 17 -1.94 -17.89 -16.19
CA ARG A 17 -2.83 -17.31 -17.22
C ARG A 17 -4.30 -17.59 -17.00
N LYS A 18 -4.64 -18.40 -15.98
CA LYS A 18 -6.03 -18.70 -15.66
C LYS A 18 -6.76 -17.39 -15.33
N GLU A 19 -7.87 -17.16 -16.04
CA GLU A 19 -8.73 -16.01 -15.82
C GLU A 19 -9.42 -16.10 -14.45
N VAL A 20 -9.48 -15.00 -13.73
CA VAL A 20 -10.05 -14.87 -12.38
C VAL A 20 -11.10 -13.77 -12.29
N GLY A 21 -11.26 -12.96 -13.33
CA GLY A 21 -12.21 -11.86 -13.40
C GLY A 21 -11.91 -10.91 -14.54
N GLU A 22 -12.51 -9.74 -14.50
CA GLU A 22 -12.27 -8.68 -15.48
C GLU A 22 -12.27 -7.30 -14.81
N THR A 23 -11.65 -6.32 -15.46
CA THR A 23 -11.71 -4.91 -15.08
C THR A 23 -12.19 -4.06 -16.26
N THR A 24 -13.04 -3.08 -15.96
CA THR A 24 -13.58 -2.15 -16.98
C THR A 24 -12.66 -0.97 -17.25
N ALA A 25 -11.64 -0.75 -16.39
CA ALA A 25 -10.68 0.34 -16.52
C ALA A 25 -9.26 -0.17 -16.23
N PRO A 26 -8.20 0.47 -16.73
CA PRO A 26 -6.83 0.12 -16.37
C PRO A 26 -6.60 0.25 -14.87
N ILE A 27 -5.77 -0.66 -14.31
CA ILE A 27 -5.31 -0.59 -12.93
C ILE A 27 -3.80 -0.31 -12.98
N THR A 28 -3.41 0.89 -12.57
CA THR A 28 -2.00 1.32 -12.58
C THR A 28 -1.58 1.77 -11.19
N SER A 29 -0.28 1.78 -10.89
CA SER A 29 0.27 2.27 -9.63
C SER A 29 1.15 3.51 -9.79
N TYR A 30 1.04 4.20 -10.93
CA TYR A 30 1.91 5.35 -11.24
C TYR A 30 1.83 6.48 -10.22
N PHE A 31 0.67 6.68 -9.61
CA PHE A 31 0.42 7.74 -8.64
C PHE A 31 0.15 7.23 -7.21
N ALA A 32 0.33 5.93 -6.97
CA ALA A 32 0.00 5.29 -5.69
C ALA A 32 0.74 5.89 -4.48
N GLN A 33 1.83 6.62 -4.70
CA GLN A 33 2.58 7.29 -3.64
C GLN A 33 2.07 8.70 -3.30
N VAL A 34 1.19 9.30 -4.12
CA VAL A 34 0.82 10.72 -3.99
C VAL A 34 -0.68 10.99 -4.00
N GLN A 35 -1.48 10.00 -4.34
CA GLN A 35 -2.94 10.10 -4.37
C GLN A 35 -3.60 8.77 -4.05
N ASP A 36 -4.91 8.81 -3.84
CA ASP A 36 -5.74 7.60 -3.81
C ASP A 36 -5.68 6.89 -5.17
N ASP A 37 -5.35 5.61 -5.14
CA ASP A 37 -4.96 4.86 -6.34
C ASP A 37 -5.70 3.52 -6.42
N PRO A 38 -6.29 3.18 -7.58
CA PRO A 38 -7.06 1.96 -7.75
C PRO A 38 -6.30 0.68 -7.42
N SER A 39 -4.96 0.66 -7.63
CA SER A 39 -4.13 -0.50 -7.32
C SER A 39 -4.04 -0.79 -5.83
N ILE A 40 -4.07 0.26 -4.99
CA ILE A 40 -4.08 0.14 -3.53
C ILE A 40 -5.50 -0.09 -3.03
N GLN A 41 -6.49 0.59 -3.63
CA GLN A 41 -7.89 0.47 -3.22
C GLN A 41 -8.41 -0.96 -3.40
N ILE A 42 -8.05 -1.65 -4.48
CA ILE A 42 -8.48 -3.05 -4.67
C ILE A 42 -7.88 -3.99 -3.61
N VAL A 43 -6.65 -3.74 -3.17
CA VAL A 43 -6.01 -4.49 -2.07
C VAL A 43 -6.73 -4.21 -0.75
N ASN A 44 -7.00 -2.95 -0.43
CA ASN A 44 -7.74 -2.56 0.76
C ASN A 44 -9.14 -3.18 0.78
N ASN A 45 -9.86 -3.16 -0.34
CA ASN A 45 -11.18 -3.77 -0.47
C ASN A 45 -11.15 -5.29 -0.20
N ALA A 46 -10.13 -5.99 -0.72
CA ALA A 46 -9.96 -7.42 -0.49
C ALA A 46 -9.68 -7.73 0.98
N GLN A 47 -8.82 -6.94 1.64
CA GLN A 47 -8.53 -7.06 3.07
C GLN A 47 -9.77 -6.78 3.93
N LEU A 48 -10.54 -5.73 3.63
CA LEU A 48 -11.79 -5.38 4.33
C LEU A 48 -12.83 -6.50 4.19
N TRP A 49 -12.98 -7.06 2.98
CA TRP A 49 -13.89 -8.16 2.74
C TRP A 49 -13.52 -9.40 3.57
N TYR A 50 -12.24 -9.74 3.62
CA TYR A 50 -11.75 -10.85 4.43
C TYR A 50 -11.93 -10.57 5.92
N ALA A 51 -11.52 -9.39 6.39
CA ALA A 51 -11.64 -8.98 7.79
C ALA A 51 -13.08 -9.07 8.29
N LYS A 52 -14.05 -8.54 7.53
CA LYS A 52 -15.48 -8.63 7.87
C LYS A 52 -15.94 -10.06 8.08
N LYS A 53 -15.45 -11.00 7.26
CA LYS A 53 -15.79 -12.43 7.44
C LYS A 53 -15.17 -13.03 8.71
N GLN A 54 -13.97 -12.59 9.08
CA GLN A 54 -13.28 -13.11 10.26
C GLN A 54 -13.89 -12.63 11.56
N VAL A 55 -14.42 -11.41 11.61
CA VAL A 55 -15.02 -10.84 12.83
C VAL A 55 -16.50 -11.16 12.98
N ALA A 56 -17.17 -11.64 11.93
CA ALA A 56 -18.60 -11.97 11.97
C ALA A 56 -18.91 -12.99 13.08
N GLY A 57 -19.92 -12.69 13.91
CA GLY A 57 -20.31 -13.51 15.07
C GLY A 57 -19.36 -13.43 16.26
N THR A 58 -18.34 -12.58 16.24
CA THR A 58 -17.43 -12.33 17.37
C THR A 58 -17.85 -11.11 18.18
N ALA A 59 -17.23 -10.87 19.34
CA ALA A 59 -17.44 -9.68 20.15
C ALA A 59 -17.01 -8.37 19.43
N ASP A 60 -16.18 -8.48 18.39
CA ASP A 60 -15.61 -7.34 17.66
C ASP A 60 -16.37 -7.05 16.34
N GLU A 61 -17.46 -7.76 16.04
CA GLU A 61 -18.24 -7.62 14.80
C GLU A 61 -18.71 -6.18 14.52
N ASN A 62 -19.06 -5.44 15.56
CA ASN A 62 -19.58 -4.08 15.44
C ASN A 62 -18.50 -2.99 15.53
N LEU A 63 -17.21 -3.36 15.62
CA LEU A 63 -16.13 -2.38 15.60
C LEU A 63 -15.89 -1.87 14.18
N PRO A 64 -15.53 -0.59 14.02
CA PRO A 64 -15.07 -0.08 12.72
C PRO A 64 -13.86 -0.87 12.24
N ILE A 65 -13.91 -1.32 10.98
CA ILE A 65 -12.79 -2.03 10.35
C ILE A 65 -12.11 -1.06 9.38
N LEU A 66 -10.81 -0.91 9.55
CA LEU A 66 -9.95 -0.16 8.66
C LEU A 66 -9.02 -1.13 7.93
N SER A 67 -8.48 -0.71 6.80
CA SER A 67 -7.49 -1.50 6.06
C SER A 67 -6.25 -0.66 5.81
N ALA A 68 -5.07 -1.25 5.99
CA ALA A 68 -3.79 -0.62 5.69
C ALA A 68 -3.07 -1.43 4.60
N ALA A 69 -2.65 -0.75 3.54
CA ALA A 69 -1.90 -1.34 2.45
C ALA A 69 -0.84 -0.35 1.93
N ALA A 70 0.33 -0.87 1.57
CA ALA A 70 1.42 -0.07 1.02
C ALA A 70 1.59 -0.33 -0.48
N PRO A 71 1.99 0.69 -1.29
CA PRO A 71 2.30 0.50 -2.70
C PRO A 71 3.64 -0.20 -2.86
N PHE A 72 3.63 -1.51 -3.11
CA PHE A 72 4.85 -2.29 -3.29
C PHE A 72 5.53 -2.04 -4.64
N LYS A 73 4.75 -1.87 -5.71
CA LYS A 73 5.21 -1.65 -7.09
C LYS A 73 4.84 -0.24 -7.55
N ALA A 74 5.55 0.75 -7.06
CA ALA A 74 5.30 2.17 -7.34
C ALA A 74 6.60 2.94 -7.61
N GLY A 75 7.42 2.46 -8.56
CA GLY A 75 8.67 3.12 -8.94
C GLY A 75 9.77 2.95 -7.92
N ASN A 76 10.01 1.74 -7.43
CA ASN A 76 11.02 1.44 -6.41
C ASN A 76 12.38 2.07 -6.76
N ARG A 77 12.86 2.97 -5.92
CA ARG A 77 14.16 3.66 -6.06
C ARG A 77 14.37 4.38 -7.40
N GLY A 78 13.29 4.84 -8.03
CA GLY A 78 13.35 5.54 -9.32
C GLY A 78 13.38 4.61 -10.54
N ASP A 79 13.12 3.32 -10.37
CA ASP A 79 12.98 2.39 -11.49
C ASP A 79 11.64 2.61 -12.20
N ALA A 80 11.69 3.24 -13.37
CA ALA A 80 10.55 3.55 -14.20
C ALA A 80 9.79 2.31 -14.72
N SER A 81 10.42 1.14 -14.71
CA SER A 81 9.79 -0.13 -15.11
C SER A 81 9.07 -0.83 -13.95
N TYR A 82 9.22 -0.34 -12.72
CA TYR A 82 8.70 -0.99 -11.53
C TYR A 82 7.36 -0.38 -11.10
N TYR A 83 6.37 -0.49 -12.00
CA TYR A 83 4.98 -0.12 -11.73
C TYR A 83 4.04 -1.27 -12.10
N THR A 84 2.89 -1.33 -11.43
CA THR A 84 1.76 -2.13 -11.90
C THR A 84 1.10 -1.39 -13.06
N ASP A 85 0.86 -2.12 -14.16
CA ASP A 85 0.18 -1.60 -15.34
C ASP A 85 -0.67 -2.73 -15.96
N ILE A 86 -1.92 -2.80 -15.56
CA ILE A 86 -2.87 -3.81 -15.97
C ILE A 86 -3.91 -3.14 -16.86
N PRO A 87 -4.01 -3.51 -18.14
CA PRO A 87 -5.00 -2.94 -19.05
C PRO A 87 -6.43 -3.37 -18.67
N ALA A 88 -7.42 -2.61 -19.12
CA ALA A 88 -8.81 -3.03 -19.04
C ALA A 88 -9.04 -4.34 -19.81
N GLY A 89 -9.93 -5.18 -19.30
CA GLY A 89 -10.27 -6.49 -19.86
C GLY A 89 -10.08 -7.64 -18.89
N PRO A 90 -9.86 -8.87 -19.40
CA PRO A 90 -9.73 -10.07 -18.58
C PRO A 90 -8.53 -10.00 -17.63
N LEU A 91 -8.75 -10.38 -16.39
CA LEU A 91 -7.72 -10.52 -15.36
C LEU A 91 -7.35 -11.98 -15.15
N ALA A 92 -6.06 -12.25 -15.15
CA ALA A 92 -5.51 -13.57 -14.83
C ALA A 92 -4.76 -13.55 -13.48
N ILE A 93 -4.43 -14.73 -12.96
CA ILE A 93 -3.66 -14.87 -11.71
C ILE A 93 -2.38 -14.01 -11.72
N LYS A 94 -1.68 -13.94 -12.86
CA LYS A 94 -0.48 -13.08 -13.02
C LYS A 94 -0.74 -11.59 -12.70
N ASN A 95 -1.94 -11.08 -13.02
CA ASN A 95 -2.32 -9.70 -12.75
C ASN A 95 -2.56 -9.48 -11.25
N VAL A 96 -3.15 -10.46 -10.55
CA VAL A 96 -3.31 -10.43 -9.09
C VAL A 96 -1.94 -10.42 -8.39
N VAL A 97 -1.01 -11.26 -8.88
CA VAL A 97 0.37 -11.29 -8.36
C VAL A 97 1.09 -9.97 -8.64
N ASP A 98 0.80 -9.28 -9.74
CA ASP A 98 1.37 -7.96 -10.04
C ASP A 98 0.86 -6.85 -9.11
N LEU A 99 -0.38 -6.96 -8.63
CA LEU A 99 -0.94 -6.06 -7.61
C LEU A 99 -0.36 -6.31 -6.22
N TYR A 100 -0.14 -7.57 -5.86
CA TYR A 100 0.36 -7.97 -4.54
C TYR A 100 1.41 -9.06 -4.67
N LEU A 101 2.68 -8.66 -4.59
CA LEU A 101 3.83 -9.50 -4.94
C LEU A 101 4.18 -10.59 -3.92
N TYR A 102 3.74 -10.43 -2.67
CA TYR A 102 4.19 -11.27 -1.56
C TYR A 102 3.08 -12.17 -1.06
N ASP A 103 3.44 -13.42 -0.75
CA ASP A 103 2.54 -14.39 -0.12
C ASP A 103 2.48 -14.10 1.40
N ASN A 104 1.62 -13.14 1.77
CA ASN A 104 1.40 -12.73 3.14
C ASN A 104 0.03 -13.21 3.65
N VAL A 105 -0.09 -13.31 4.96
CA VAL A 105 -1.36 -13.56 5.64
C VAL A 105 -1.93 -12.26 6.20
N THR A 106 -3.24 -12.10 6.13
CA THR A 106 -3.93 -10.97 6.72
C THR A 106 -3.89 -11.07 8.24
N ALA A 107 -3.46 -10.01 8.92
CA ALA A 107 -3.51 -9.86 10.35
C ALA A 107 -4.59 -8.86 10.76
N LEU A 108 -5.37 -9.19 11.77
CA LEU A 108 -6.35 -8.28 12.38
C LEU A 108 -5.81 -7.79 13.74
N LEU A 109 -5.72 -6.48 13.88
CA LEU A 109 -5.21 -5.84 15.09
C LEU A 109 -6.27 -4.93 15.68
N LYS A 110 -6.46 -5.00 17.00
CA LYS A 110 -7.29 -4.05 17.73
C LYS A 110 -6.43 -2.88 18.18
N VAL A 111 -6.71 -1.70 17.64
CA VAL A 111 -5.92 -0.49 17.86
C VAL A 111 -6.82 0.69 18.26
N THR A 112 -6.24 1.70 18.88
CA THR A 112 -6.91 2.97 19.20
C THR A 112 -6.68 4.00 18.10
N GLY A 113 -7.53 5.03 18.02
CA GLY A 113 -7.32 6.15 17.09
C GLY A 113 -5.98 6.86 17.28
N ALA A 114 -5.46 6.93 18.51
CA ALA A 114 -4.15 7.49 18.79
C ALA A 114 -3.01 6.65 18.14
N GLN A 115 -3.11 5.34 18.20
CA GLN A 115 -2.16 4.44 17.55
C GLN A 115 -2.22 4.54 16.03
N ILE A 116 -3.43 4.68 15.46
CA ILE A 116 -3.61 4.91 14.01
C ILE A 116 -2.96 6.24 13.61
N LYS A 117 -3.13 7.30 14.41
CA LYS A 117 -2.48 8.58 14.16
C LYS A 117 -0.95 8.44 14.14
N GLU A 118 -0.36 7.74 15.11
CA GLU A 118 1.09 7.51 15.16
C GLU A 118 1.56 6.65 13.96
N TRP A 119 0.77 5.69 13.52
CA TRP A 119 1.05 4.93 12.30
C TRP A 119 1.11 5.84 11.07
N LEU A 120 0.12 6.73 10.90
CA LEU A 120 0.11 7.70 9.81
C LEU A 120 1.26 8.72 9.92
N GLU A 121 1.68 9.12 11.12
CA GLU A 121 2.87 9.96 11.30
C GLU A 121 4.15 9.26 10.80
N MET A 122 4.25 7.95 10.97
CA MET A 122 5.33 7.17 10.40
C MET A 122 5.23 7.13 8.87
N SER A 123 4.05 6.85 8.32
CA SER A 123 3.79 6.83 6.87
C SER A 123 4.11 8.19 6.21
N ALA A 124 3.86 9.30 6.91
CA ALA A 124 4.18 10.66 6.43
C ALA A 124 5.68 10.88 6.15
N GLY A 125 6.55 9.99 6.64
CA GLY A 125 7.98 9.98 6.31
C GLY A 125 8.29 9.74 4.83
N GLN A 126 7.32 9.25 4.05
CA GLN A 126 7.37 9.13 2.59
C GLN A 126 7.64 10.48 1.90
N PHE A 127 7.27 11.60 2.52
CA PHE A 127 7.36 12.92 1.92
C PHE A 127 8.45 13.76 2.54
N ASN A 128 9.15 14.52 1.70
CA ASN A 128 10.05 15.57 2.17
C ASN A 128 9.23 16.71 2.83
N GLN A 129 9.91 17.48 3.69
CA GLN A 129 9.35 18.75 4.17
C GLN A 129 9.34 19.75 3.03
N ILE A 130 8.25 20.50 2.88
CA ILE A 130 8.06 21.52 1.84
C ILE A 130 8.09 22.91 2.46
N ASP A 131 8.90 23.80 1.90
CA ASP A 131 8.86 25.23 2.22
C ASP A 131 7.77 25.91 1.37
N PRO A 132 6.65 26.37 1.95
CA PRO A 132 5.58 27.01 1.20
C PRO A 132 5.96 28.38 0.62
N ASN A 133 7.07 28.97 1.07
CA ASN A 133 7.56 30.25 0.57
C ASN A 133 8.55 30.11 -0.60
N SER A 134 9.06 28.93 -0.87
CA SER A 134 9.95 28.66 -1.99
C SER A 134 9.22 28.81 -3.32
N LYS A 135 9.84 29.52 -4.26
CA LYS A 135 9.37 29.61 -5.67
C LYS A 135 10.01 28.55 -6.56
N GLU A 136 10.99 27.84 -6.08
CA GLU A 136 11.69 26.80 -6.80
C GLU A 136 10.97 25.46 -6.65
N PRO A 137 11.00 24.59 -7.66
CA PRO A 137 10.47 23.23 -7.57
C PRO A 137 11.11 22.45 -6.42
N GLN A 138 10.30 21.74 -5.65
CA GLN A 138 10.77 20.95 -4.52
C GLN A 138 10.44 19.48 -4.73
N GLN A 139 11.38 18.60 -4.39
CA GLN A 139 11.17 17.16 -4.48
C GLN A 139 10.19 16.71 -3.39
N LEU A 140 9.02 16.21 -3.79
CA LEU A 140 7.98 15.78 -2.87
C LEU A 140 8.31 14.46 -2.19
N ILE A 141 8.72 13.45 -2.96
CA ILE A 141 8.95 12.09 -2.47
C ILE A 141 10.36 11.98 -1.89
N ASN A 142 10.46 11.43 -0.69
CA ASN A 142 11.72 11.07 -0.05
C ASN A 142 12.22 9.74 -0.62
N SER A 143 13.13 9.78 -1.58
CA SER A 143 13.69 8.59 -2.25
C SER A 143 14.43 7.62 -1.31
N SER A 144 14.80 8.06 -0.10
CA SER A 144 15.41 7.20 0.91
C SER A 144 14.40 6.44 1.77
N TYR A 145 13.10 6.80 1.70
CA TYR A 145 12.03 6.14 2.44
C TYR A 145 11.50 4.96 1.62
N PRO A 146 11.41 3.74 2.21
CA PRO A 146 10.91 2.59 1.48
C PRO A 146 9.39 2.71 1.25
N SER A 147 8.94 2.56 0.01
CA SER A 147 7.51 2.66 -0.35
C SER A 147 6.63 1.64 0.40
N TYR A 148 7.19 0.48 0.76
CA TYR A 148 6.49 -0.54 1.54
C TYR A 148 6.27 -0.18 3.01
N ASN A 149 6.81 0.96 3.49
CA ASN A 149 6.51 1.54 4.80
C ASN A 149 5.51 2.71 4.70
N TYR A 150 5.08 3.04 3.49
CA TYR A 150 4.05 4.05 3.25
C TYR A 150 2.69 3.38 3.20
N ASP A 151 2.10 3.14 4.37
CA ASP A 151 0.76 2.58 4.45
C ASP A 151 -0.30 3.64 4.16
N VAL A 152 -1.20 3.30 3.24
CA VAL A 152 -2.44 4.02 3.00
C VAL A 152 -3.53 3.33 3.81
N ILE A 153 -4.23 4.08 4.67
CA ILE A 153 -5.28 3.52 5.54
C ILE A 153 -6.63 3.91 4.97
N ASP A 154 -7.39 2.90 4.53
CA ASP A 154 -8.76 3.05 4.06
C ASP A 154 -9.78 2.93 5.23
N GLY A 155 -10.91 3.65 5.10
CA GLY A 155 -11.97 3.72 6.10
C GLY A 155 -11.89 4.95 7.01
N LEU A 156 -10.96 5.86 6.78
CA LEU A 156 -10.87 7.17 7.43
C LEU A 156 -10.34 8.25 6.48
N THR A 157 -10.60 9.50 6.82
CA THR A 157 -10.09 10.66 6.05
C THR A 157 -8.99 11.34 6.82
N TYR A 158 -7.87 11.62 6.15
CA TYR A 158 -6.72 12.32 6.71
C TYR A 158 -5.98 13.13 5.65
N LYS A 159 -5.13 14.05 6.09
CA LYS A 159 -4.22 14.84 5.25
C LYS A 159 -2.86 14.91 5.91
N PHE A 160 -1.82 15.04 5.10
CA PHE A 160 -0.46 15.33 5.57
C PHE A 160 -0.10 16.79 5.35
N ASP A 161 0.23 17.49 6.44
CA ASP A 161 0.79 18.85 6.43
C ASP A 161 2.31 18.75 6.24
N LEU A 162 2.76 18.88 5.00
CA LEU A 162 4.17 18.73 4.64
C LEU A 162 5.02 19.95 4.95
N THR A 163 4.43 21.03 5.44
CA THR A 163 5.20 22.17 5.96
C THR A 163 5.88 21.83 7.30
N GLN A 164 5.39 20.81 7.99
CA GLN A 164 5.94 20.32 9.24
C GLN A 164 7.08 19.33 9.01
N PRO A 165 8.09 19.25 9.88
CA PRO A 165 9.11 18.21 9.83
C PRO A 165 8.51 16.83 10.15
N ASN A 166 9.22 15.77 9.78
CA ASN A 166 8.82 14.39 10.13
C ASN A 166 8.87 14.15 11.64
N LYS A 167 7.86 13.48 12.18
CA LYS A 167 7.87 13.01 13.58
C LYS A 167 8.86 11.87 13.79
N TYR A 168 8.93 10.96 12.82
CA TYR A 168 9.78 9.77 12.86
C TYR A 168 10.82 9.79 11.72
N ASP A 169 11.98 9.21 11.97
CA ASP A 169 12.92 8.90 10.90
C ASP A 169 12.50 7.62 10.13
N ARG A 170 13.21 7.31 9.05
CA ARG A 170 12.92 6.12 8.22
C ARG A 170 13.01 4.77 8.93
N LYS A 171 13.58 4.73 10.14
CA LYS A 171 13.73 3.53 10.97
C LYS A 171 12.67 3.46 12.08
N GLY A 172 11.74 4.41 12.11
CA GLY A 172 10.71 4.50 13.14
C GLY A 172 11.20 5.10 14.47
N LYS A 173 12.38 5.74 14.50
CA LYS A 173 12.85 6.44 15.68
C LYS A 173 12.18 7.81 15.76
N LEU A 174 11.62 8.14 16.93
CA LEU A 174 11.07 9.46 17.21
C LEU A 174 12.20 10.51 17.17
N VAL A 175 12.05 11.53 16.31
CA VAL A 175 13.03 12.60 16.11
C VAL A 175 12.47 13.97 16.46
N ASN A 176 11.15 14.18 16.36
CA ASN A 176 10.46 15.42 16.69
C ASN A 176 9.18 15.11 17.49
N GLN A 177 9.25 15.21 18.82
CA GLN A 177 8.16 14.80 19.71
C GLN A 177 6.90 15.65 19.58
N ASP A 178 7.05 16.97 19.48
CA ASP A 178 5.95 17.94 19.54
C ASP A 178 5.43 18.35 18.16
N VAL A 179 5.69 17.52 17.15
CA VAL A 179 5.30 17.77 15.75
C VAL A 179 4.25 16.76 15.31
N SER A 180 3.36 17.19 14.44
CA SER A 180 2.40 16.33 13.76
C SER A 180 2.21 16.79 12.33
N ARG A 181 2.24 15.87 11.40
CA ARG A 181 1.87 16.06 9.98
C ARG A 181 0.44 15.64 9.70
N VAL A 182 -0.11 14.75 10.52
CA VAL A 182 -1.46 14.20 10.33
C VAL A 182 -2.52 15.20 10.77
N ARG A 183 -3.45 15.49 9.85
CA ARG A 183 -4.59 16.38 10.03
C ARG A 183 -5.88 15.64 9.73
#